data_5ee2173adfa59b53eddbbfb0a05397b5
#
_entry.id   5ee2173adfa59b53eddbbfb0a05397b5
#
_cell.length_a   1.000
_cell.length_b   1.000
_cell.length_c   1.000
_cell.angle_alpha   90.00
_cell.angle_beta   90.00
_cell.angle_gamma   90.00
#
_symmetry.space_group_name_H-M   'P 1'
#
loop_
_entity.id
_entity.type
_entity.pdbx_description
1 polymer ?
#
loop_
_entity_poly.entity_id
_entity_poly.type
_entity_poly.pdbx_seq_one_letter_code
_entity_poly.pdbx_strand_id
1 'polypeptide(L)'
;MKDVDGTIRFYGGKTNPQEKRTRIKARVVSNALADIVSDSDKIIVMGHKRPDFDAVGACVGIYTFSKIVGKDCYIILNDSDKDETIQKIMLEIENTDETLTKVFINSDEAWELMTPQTTLIIVDTSDASRVIDAAILSKANKKVIIDHHRRGEDIITNPLLTYIEPYASSSSELIAELIEYQTKIEKITPLAATIMLGGIVVDTQNFSIRTGSRTFDAAAYLRSNGADPTKVKTILKEPIENFMNRVEIINNSIQKTPEIVIAKAPSEKTYTNVMLAQSADLLLTLKGIECSFAVGYLDKNRVGISARSLGNMNVQLVMEELGGGGHLANAATQIEGVDIDTAVSRLNDAIDHVLLQ
;
A
#
# COMPACT_ATOMS: atom_id res chain seq x y z
N MET A 1 -11.08 -32.52 -5.05
CA MET A 1 -12.19 -32.89 -5.93
C MET A 1 -11.64 -33.60 -7.15
N LYS A 2 -12.32 -34.60 -7.66
CA LYS A 2 -11.92 -35.28 -8.88
C LYS A 2 -12.79 -34.73 -10.01
N ASP A 3 -12.19 -34.16 -11.04
CA ASP A 3 -12.91 -33.64 -12.20
C ASP A 3 -13.46 -34.78 -13.06
N VAL A 4 -14.40 -34.48 -13.96
CA VAL A 4 -15.08 -35.46 -14.82
C VAL A 4 -14.09 -36.21 -15.74
N ASP A 5 -12.92 -35.61 -16.00
CA ASP A 5 -11.81 -36.19 -16.77
C ASP A 5 -10.82 -37.03 -15.93
N GLY A 6 -11.09 -37.19 -14.63
CA GLY A 6 -10.22 -37.96 -13.72
C GLY A 6 -9.05 -37.20 -13.13
N THR A 7 -8.86 -35.91 -13.47
CA THR A 7 -7.79 -35.08 -12.96
C THR A 7 -8.04 -34.69 -11.50
N ILE A 8 -7.09 -34.98 -10.61
CA ILE A 8 -7.20 -34.59 -9.19
C ILE A 8 -6.70 -33.16 -9.05
N ARG A 9 -7.61 -32.23 -8.78
CA ARG A 9 -7.26 -30.85 -8.42
C ARG A 9 -7.39 -30.67 -6.92
N PHE A 10 -6.28 -30.25 -6.30
CA PHE A 10 -6.26 -29.84 -4.89
C PHE A 10 -6.60 -28.37 -4.80
N TYR A 11 -7.82 -28.05 -4.37
CA TYR A 11 -8.19 -26.69 -4.00
C TYR A 11 -7.75 -26.47 -2.56
N GLY A 12 -6.80 -25.53 -2.40
CA GLY A 12 -5.99 -25.27 -1.23
C GLY A 12 -6.70 -25.37 0.11
N GLY A 13 -6.10 -26.15 1.00
CA GLY A 13 -6.31 -25.96 2.43
C GLY A 13 -5.81 -24.56 2.83
N LYS A 14 -6.38 -23.99 3.91
CA LYS A 14 -5.84 -22.81 4.62
C LYS A 14 -4.49 -23.20 5.24
N THR A 15 -3.45 -23.34 4.45
CA THR A 15 -2.10 -23.31 4.95
C THR A 15 -1.78 -21.84 5.17
N ASN A 16 -1.49 -21.44 6.40
CA ASN A 16 -0.78 -20.20 6.65
C ASN A 16 0.40 -20.20 5.68
N PRO A 17 0.53 -19.20 4.79
CA PRO A 17 1.62 -19.17 3.84
C PRO A 17 2.91 -19.13 4.66
N GLN A 18 3.64 -20.24 4.69
CA GLN A 18 4.98 -20.22 5.25
C GLN A 18 5.82 -19.27 4.42
N GLU A 19 6.47 -18.36 5.09
CA GLU A 19 7.39 -17.40 4.48
C GLU A 19 8.50 -18.19 3.74
N LYS A 20 8.40 -18.26 2.40
CA LYS A 20 9.36 -18.98 1.55
C LYS A 20 10.60 -18.13 1.22
N ARG A 21 10.64 -16.88 1.67
CA ARG A 21 11.74 -15.95 1.44
C ARG A 21 12.96 -16.37 2.26
N THR A 22 14.12 -16.50 1.63
CA THR A 22 15.36 -16.90 2.31
C THR A 22 16.33 -15.71 2.40
N ARG A 23 17.08 -15.60 3.51
CA ARG A 23 18.16 -14.61 3.68
C ARG A 23 19.21 -14.72 2.57
N ILE A 24 19.46 -15.94 2.07
CA ILE A 24 20.40 -16.19 0.95
C ILE A 24 19.91 -15.48 -0.31
N LYS A 25 18.61 -15.59 -0.65
CA LYS A 25 18.03 -14.92 -1.82
C LYS A 25 18.15 -13.41 -1.70
N ALA A 26 17.79 -12.84 -0.55
CA ALA A 26 17.88 -11.40 -0.32
C ALA A 26 19.32 -10.89 -0.45
N ARG A 27 20.30 -11.60 0.10
CA ARG A 27 21.71 -11.26 -0.05
C ARG A 27 22.19 -11.30 -1.51
N VAL A 28 21.78 -12.30 -2.29
CA VAL A 28 22.12 -12.40 -3.72
C VAL A 28 21.48 -11.23 -4.48
N VAL A 29 20.22 -10.92 -4.20
CA VAL A 29 19.52 -9.77 -4.82
C VAL A 29 20.20 -8.45 -4.44
N SER A 30 20.58 -8.27 -3.18
CA SER A 30 21.30 -7.07 -2.72
C SER A 30 22.60 -6.86 -3.48
N ASN A 31 23.39 -7.92 -3.67
CA ASN A 31 24.65 -7.83 -4.44
C ASN A 31 24.37 -7.52 -5.93
N ALA A 32 23.41 -8.20 -6.55
CA ALA A 32 23.04 -7.93 -7.94
C ALA A 32 22.53 -6.50 -8.14
N LEU A 33 21.74 -5.98 -7.20
CA LEU A 33 21.30 -4.59 -7.21
C LEU A 33 22.49 -3.61 -7.07
N ALA A 34 23.44 -3.91 -6.18
CA ALA A 34 24.63 -3.09 -6.02
C ALA A 34 25.49 -3.05 -7.29
N ASP A 35 25.64 -4.17 -7.99
CA ASP A 35 26.33 -4.23 -9.28
C ASP A 35 25.62 -3.36 -10.34
N ILE A 36 24.29 -3.50 -10.48
CA ILE A 36 23.48 -2.72 -11.42
C ILE A 36 23.58 -1.21 -11.10
N VAL A 37 23.46 -0.84 -9.82
CA VAL A 37 23.58 0.56 -9.37
C VAL A 37 24.98 1.09 -9.67
N SER A 38 26.02 0.31 -9.40
CA SER A 38 27.42 0.68 -9.66
C SER A 38 27.71 0.91 -11.15
N ASP A 39 27.10 0.11 -12.03
CA ASP A 39 27.27 0.20 -13.49
C ASP A 39 26.41 1.30 -14.14
N SER A 40 25.57 1.98 -13.38
CA SER A 40 24.73 3.08 -13.86
C SER A 40 25.46 4.42 -13.76
N ASP A 41 25.10 5.38 -14.59
CA ASP A 41 25.56 6.76 -14.46
C ASP A 41 24.86 7.44 -13.27
N LYS A 42 23.58 7.21 -13.11
CA LYS A 42 22.73 7.63 -11.98
C LYS A 42 21.53 6.71 -11.85
N ILE A 43 20.83 6.84 -10.76
CA ILE A 43 19.60 6.13 -10.47
C ILE A 43 18.44 7.11 -10.47
N ILE A 44 17.31 6.69 -11.07
CA ILE A 44 16.02 7.34 -10.89
C ILE A 44 15.08 6.30 -10.31
N VAL A 45 14.35 6.66 -9.25
CA VAL A 45 13.39 5.77 -8.61
C VAL A 45 11.99 6.37 -8.66
N MET A 46 10.99 5.53 -8.89
CA MET A 46 9.58 5.91 -8.82
C MET A 46 8.74 4.79 -8.21
N GLY A 47 7.65 5.18 -7.56
CA GLY A 47 6.60 4.27 -7.09
C GLY A 47 5.40 4.23 -8.04
N HIS A 48 4.24 3.93 -7.46
CA HIS A 48 2.96 3.96 -8.17
C HIS A 48 2.32 5.36 -8.14
N LYS A 49 1.34 5.60 -9.04
CA LYS A 49 0.47 6.79 -9.01
C LYS A 49 -0.19 6.92 -7.63
N ARG A 50 -0.25 8.15 -7.09
CA ARG A 50 -0.73 8.42 -5.73
C ARG A 50 0.01 7.55 -4.73
N PRO A 51 1.33 7.75 -4.59
CA PRO A 51 2.15 6.96 -3.70
C PRO A 51 1.63 7.06 -2.27
N ASP A 52 1.68 5.96 -1.57
CA ASP A 52 1.43 5.91 -0.14
C ASP A 52 2.74 5.99 0.67
N PHE A 53 2.66 5.77 1.97
CA PHE A 53 3.82 5.84 2.84
C PHE A 53 4.87 4.78 2.48
N ASP A 54 4.43 3.57 2.05
CA ASP A 54 5.38 2.51 1.70
C ASP A 54 6.11 2.83 0.40
N ALA A 55 5.40 3.30 -0.63
CA ALA A 55 6.02 3.72 -1.88
C ALA A 55 7.09 4.81 -1.66
N VAL A 56 6.81 5.83 -0.83
CA VAL A 56 7.78 6.88 -0.50
C VAL A 56 8.92 6.32 0.37
N GLY A 57 8.62 5.47 1.36
CA GLY A 57 9.61 4.79 2.19
C GLY A 57 10.56 3.94 1.36
N ALA A 58 10.02 3.19 0.41
CA ALA A 58 10.79 2.39 -0.54
C ALA A 58 11.68 3.25 -1.44
N CYS A 59 11.17 4.37 -1.96
CA CYS A 59 11.97 5.33 -2.75
C CYS A 59 13.15 5.90 -1.93
N VAL A 60 12.91 6.33 -0.70
CA VAL A 60 13.95 6.83 0.22
C VAL A 60 14.95 5.71 0.57
N GLY A 61 14.47 4.47 0.68
CA GLY A 61 15.33 3.31 0.85
C GLY A 61 16.27 3.08 -0.34
N ILE A 62 15.78 3.17 -1.58
CA ILE A 62 16.61 3.07 -2.79
C ILE A 62 17.60 4.24 -2.90
N TYR A 63 17.17 5.45 -2.58
CA TYR A 63 18.11 6.58 -2.47
C TYR A 63 19.25 6.26 -1.50
N THR A 64 18.92 5.76 -0.30
CA THR A 64 19.91 5.36 0.71
C THR A 64 20.82 4.25 0.20
N PHE A 65 20.27 3.21 -0.44
CA PHE A 65 21.05 2.13 -1.03
C PHE A 65 22.02 2.65 -2.09
N SER A 66 21.56 3.55 -2.97
CA SER A 66 22.37 4.16 -4.03
C SER A 66 23.51 4.99 -3.46
N LYS A 67 23.27 5.76 -2.40
CA LYS A 67 24.31 6.52 -1.67
C LYS A 67 25.37 5.59 -1.07
N ILE A 68 24.94 4.48 -0.45
CA ILE A 68 25.87 3.46 0.08
C ILE A 68 26.75 2.89 -1.03
N VAL A 69 26.22 2.69 -2.23
CA VAL A 69 26.99 2.22 -3.40
C VAL A 69 27.86 3.34 -4.00
N GLY A 70 27.56 4.60 -3.69
CA GLY A 70 28.31 5.79 -4.19
C GLY A 70 27.76 6.32 -5.52
N LYS A 71 26.42 6.25 -5.71
CA LYS A 71 25.75 6.76 -6.92
C LYS A 71 24.70 7.80 -6.59
N ASP A 72 24.56 8.77 -7.48
CA ASP A 72 23.49 9.75 -7.41
C ASP A 72 22.14 9.07 -7.69
N CYS A 73 21.15 9.46 -6.91
CA CYS A 73 19.78 8.92 -7.02
C CYS A 73 18.77 10.06 -6.88
N TYR A 74 17.76 10.06 -7.75
CA TYR A 74 16.68 11.02 -7.76
C TYR A 74 15.34 10.28 -7.61
N ILE A 75 14.40 10.89 -6.87
CA ILE A 75 13.09 10.30 -6.57
C ILE A 75 12.02 11.09 -7.31
N ILE A 76 11.23 10.42 -8.16
CA ILE A 76 10.12 11.07 -8.86
C ILE A 76 8.93 11.19 -7.91
N LEU A 77 8.47 12.42 -7.71
CA LEU A 77 7.27 12.72 -6.95
C LEU A 77 6.66 14.04 -7.45
N ASN A 78 5.57 13.95 -8.21
CA ASN A 78 4.88 15.14 -8.71
C ASN A 78 3.99 15.74 -7.61
N ASP A 79 3.75 17.06 -7.66
CA ASP A 79 2.89 17.75 -6.68
C ASP A 79 1.45 17.23 -6.70
N SER A 80 0.95 16.84 -7.90
CA SER A 80 -0.38 16.25 -8.06
C SER A 80 -0.56 14.88 -7.37
N ASP A 81 0.54 14.20 -7.05
CA ASP A 81 0.52 12.87 -6.46
C ASP A 81 0.59 12.89 -4.93
N LYS A 82 0.81 14.08 -4.32
CA LYS A 82 0.97 14.25 -2.87
C LYS A 82 -0.38 14.37 -2.17
N ASP A 83 -0.79 13.34 -1.46
CA ASP A 83 -1.88 13.43 -0.48
C ASP A 83 -1.41 14.11 0.82
N GLU A 84 -2.31 14.25 1.80
CA GLU A 84 -2.01 14.89 3.09
C GLU A 84 -0.87 14.19 3.85
N THR A 85 -0.79 12.86 3.80
CA THR A 85 0.25 12.08 4.46
C THR A 85 1.61 12.31 3.80
N ILE A 86 1.65 12.26 2.48
CA ILE A 86 2.87 12.53 1.71
C ILE A 86 3.35 13.97 1.89
N GLN A 87 2.44 14.94 1.95
CA GLN A 87 2.80 16.34 2.28
C GLN A 87 3.46 16.45 3.65
N LYS A 88 2.98 15.74 4.68
CA LYS A 88 3.59 15.71 6.01
C LYS A 88 4.98 15.05 6.00
N ILE A 89 5.15 13.96 5.22
CA ILE A 89 6.47 13.34 5.03
C ILE A 89 7.44 14.33 4.38
N MET A 90 7.00 15.00 3.31
CA MET A 90 7.85 15.98 2.61
C MET A 90 8.23 17.14 3.53
N LEU A 91 7.29 17.65 4.31
CA LEU A 91 7.57 18.71 5.28
C LEU A 91 8.60 18.27 6.35
N GLU A 92 8.52 17.02 6.82
CA GLU A 92 9.50 16.47 7.76
C GLU A 92 10.89 16.35 7.10
N ILE A 93 10.96 15.95 5.82
CA ILE A 93 12.20 15.89 5.04
C ILE A 93 12.79 17.30 4.89
N GLU A 94 12.01 18.26 4.43
CA GLU A 94 12.41 19.64 4.22
C GLU A 94 12.99 20.28 5.49
N ASN A 95 12.38 20.01 6.64
CA ASN A 95 12.82 20.55 7.92
C ASN A 95 14.06 19.84 8.51
N THR A 96 14.42 18.64 8.02
CA THR A 96 15.43 17.79 8.67
C THR A 96 16.63 17.53 7.79
N ASP A 97 16.47 17.37 6.47
CA ASP A 97 17.52 16.94 5.54
C ASP A 97 17.42 17.65 4.18
N GLU A 98 18.13 18.76 4.04
CA GLU A 98 18.17 19.55 2.79
C GLU A 98 18.71 18.72 1.61
N THR A 99 19.60 17.75 1.86
CA THR A 99 20.19 16.92 0.80
C THR A 99 19.14 15.97 0.25
N LEU A 100 18.34 15.34 1.13
CA LEU A 100 17.24 14.45 0.74
C LEU A 100 16.12 15.26 0.07
N THR A 101 15.85 16.49 0.50
CA THR A 101 14.86 17.38 -0.15
C THR A 101 15.18 17.59 -1.62
N LYS A 102 16.45 17.86 -1.95
CA LYS A 102 16.90 18.20 -3.32
C LYS A 102 16.85 17.04 -4.31
N VAL A 103 16.70 15.81 -3.86
CA VAL A 103 16.63 14.64 -4.76
C VAL A 103 15.21 14.28 -5.19
N PHE A 104 14.20 14.90 -4.59
CA PHE A 104 12.83 14.80 -5.07
C PHE A 104 12.64 15.71 -6.26
N ILE A 105 12.29 15.13 -7.40
CA ILE A 105 12.13 15.80 -8.69
C ILE A 105 10.78 15.45 -9.30
N ASN A 106 10.28 16.29 -10.19
CA ASN A 106 9.10 15.98 -10.96
C ASN A 106 9.43 15.12 -12.21
N SER A 107 8.40 14.68 -12.92
CA SER A 107 8.55 13.85 -14.13
C SER A 107 9.31 14.55 -15.26
N ASP A 108 9.13 15.86 -15.44
CA ASP A 108 9.81 16.61 -16.51
C ASP A 108 11.32 16.71 -16.22
N GLU A 109 11.70 17.04 -14.99
CA GLU A 109 13.08 17.05 -14.54
C GLU A 109 13.74 15.66 -14.67
N ALA A 110 13.01 14.60 -14.28
CA ALA A 110 13.48 13.22 -14.45
C ALA A 110 13.69 12.87 -15.92
N TRP A 111 12.77 13.32 -16.79
CA TRP A 111 12.90 13.10 -18.23
C TRP A 111 14.17 13.74 -18.81
N GLU A 112 14.51 14.95 -18.38
CA GLU A 112 15.74 15.66 -18.82
C GLU A 112 17.01 15.00 -18.28
N LEU A 113 16.97 14.48 -17.06
CA LEU A 113 18.13 13.84 -16.41
C LEU A 113 18.45 12.43 -16.97
N MET A 114 17.46 11.74 -17.56
CA MET A 114 17.63 10.37 -18.04
C MET A 114 18.57 10.26 -19.25
N THR A 115 19.55 9.38 -19.14
CA THR A 115 20.44 8.95 -20.23
C THR A 115 20.21 7.45 -20.56
N PRO A 116 20.78 6.92 -21.64
CA PRO A 116 20.73 5.48 -21.91
C PRO A 116 21.38 4.60 -20.85
N GLN A 117 22.26 5.18 -19.99
CA GLN A 117 22.97 4.48 -18.90
C GLN A 117 22.24 4.62 -17.54
N THR A 118 21.21 5.44 -17.45
CA THR A 118 20.39 5.61 -16.24
C THR A 118 19.61 4.35 -15.96
N THR A 119 19.65 3.86 -14.75
CA THR A 119 18.76 2.77 -14.31
C THR A 119 17.53 3.36 -13.61
N LEU A 120 16.36 2.98 -14.11
CA LEU A 120 15.08 3.26 -13.47
C LEU A 120 14.73 2.11 -12.52
N ILE A 121 14.56 2.44 -11.24
CA ILE A 121 14.11 1.48 -10.22
C ILE A 121 12.65 1.77 -9.92
N ILE A 122 11.80 0.77 -10.10
CA ILE A 122 10.37 0.85 -9.82
C ILE A 122 10.14 0.12 -8.50
N VAL A 123 9.52 0.80 -7.54
CA VAL A 123 9.22 0.26 -6.21
C VAL A 123 7.73 0.24 -5.96
N ASP A 124 7.30 -0.72 -5.16
CA ASP A 124 5.93 -0.86 -4.66
C ASP A 124 4.86 -1.00 -5.75
N THR A 125 5.28 -1.33 -6.94
CA THR A 125 4.41 -1.79 -8.03
C THR A 125 5.23 -2.52 -9.11
N SER A 126 4.64 -3.55 -9.68
CA SER A 126 5.15 -4.24 -10.88
C SER A 126 4.24 -4.05 -12.10
N ASP A 127 3.18 -3.27 -11.94
CA ASP A 127 2.16 -3.00 -12.96
C ASP A 127 2.48 -1.71 -13.72
N ALA A 128 2.67 -1.83 -15.05
CA ALA A 128 3.02 -0.71 -15.92
C ALA A 128 1.94 0.39 -15.98
N SER A 129 0.66 0.04 -15.77
CA SER A 129 -0.45 0.99 -15.79
C SER A 129 -0.51 1.85 -14.51
N ARG A 130 0.13 1.38 -13.43
CA ARG A 130 0.09 2.00 -12.10
C ARG A 130 1.28 2.88 -11.77
N VAL A 131 2.36 2.85 -12.53
CA VAL A 131 3.54 3.68 -12.26
C VAL A 131 3.24 5.17 -12.34
N ILE A 132 3.99 5.99 -11.60
CA ILE A 132 3.82 7.47 -11.60
C ILE A 132 3.83 8.01 -13.03
N ASP A 133 4.79 7.58 -13.86
CA ASP A 133 4.95 8.08 -15.22
C ASP A 133 5.27 6.95 -16.21
N ALA A 134 4.33 6.69 -17.12
CA ALA A 134 4.47 5.66 -18.14
C ALA A 134 5.45 6.06 -19.27
N ALA A 135 5.63 7.37 -19.53
CA ALA A 135 6.56 7.83 -20.55
C ALA A 135 8.00 7.61 -20.08
N ILE A 136 8.30 7.91 -18.82
CA ILE A 136 9.59 7.63 -18.16
C ILE A 136 9.86 6.12 -18.16
N LEU A 137 8.86 5.29 -17.81
CA LEU A 137 8.98 3.84 -17.87
C LEU A 137 9.35 3.35 -19.28
N SER A 138 8.73 3.93 -20.30
CA SER A 138 8.98 3.57 -21.70
C SER A 138 10.35 4.03 -22.19
N LYS A 139 10.84 5.19 -21.73
CA LYS A 139 12.16 5.75 -22.06
C LYS A 139 13.31 4.93 -21.46
N ALA A 140 13.09 4.31 -20.31
CA ALA A 140 14.14 3.61 -19.57
C ALA A 140 14.62 2.34 -20.27
N ASN A 141 15.93 2.29 -20.60
CA ASN A 141 16.57 1.09 -21.15
C ASN A 141 16.88 0.05 -20.08
N LYS A 142 17.29 0.50 -18.89
CA LYS A 142 17.63 -0.35 -17.74
C LYS A 142 16.54 -0.18 -16.66
N LYS A 143 15.89 -1.28 -16.29
CA LYS A 143 14.79 -1.28 -15.31
C LYS A 143 15.04 -2.31 -14.22
N VAL A 144 14.72 -1.95 -13.00
CA VAL A 144 14.70 -2.85 -11.83
C VAL A 144 13.34 -2.73 -11.17
N ILE A 145 12.77 -3.84 -10.71
CA ILE A 145 11.47 -3.89 -10.04
C ILE A 145 11.68 -4.49 -8.65
N ILE A 146 11.20 -3.78 -7.61
CA ILE A 146 11.14 -4.26 -6.23
C ILE A 146 9.74 -4.04 -5.71
N ASP A 147 8.99 -5.12 -5.44
CA ASP A 147 7.57 -5.07 -5.15
C ASP A 147 7.15 -6.20 -4.20
N HIS A 148 6.13 -5.97 -3.38
CA HIS A 148 5.56 -6.99 -2.50
C HIS A 148 4.12 -7.38 -2.91
N HIS A 149 3.59 -6.77 -3.95
CA HIS A 149 2.25 -7.08 -4.45
C HIS A 149 2.24 -8.39 -5.25
N ARG A 150 1.07 -9.00 -5.34
CA ARG A 150 0.85 -10.11 -6.28
C ARG A 150 0.90 -9.56 -7.71
N ARG A 151 1.48 -10.32 -8.61
CA ARG A 151 1.58 -9.94 -10.02
C ARG A 151 0.20 -9.66 -10.61
N GLY A 152 0.05 -8.49 -11.21
CA GLY A 152 -1.11 -8.08 -11.99
C GLY A 152 -1.05 -8.58 -13.44
N GLU A 153 -1.95 -8.08 -14.29
CA GLU A 153 -2.03 -8.43 -15.72
C GLU A 153 -1.02 -7.65 -16.57
N ASP A 154 -0.82 -6.34 -16.29
CA ASP A 154 0.06 -5.44 -17.04
C ASP A 154 1.48 -5.39 -16.46
N ILE A 155 2.21 -6.49 -16.55
CA ILE A 155 3.55 -6.61 -15.97
C ILE A 155 4.56 -5.80 -16.78
N ILE A 156 5.42 -5.03 -16.07
CA ILE A 156 6.56 -4.32 -16.67
C ILE A 156 7.52 -5.34 -17.30
N THR A 157 7.81 -5.14 -18.59
CA THR A 157 8.59 -6.07 -19.41
C THR A 157 10.08 -5.75 -19.41
N ASN A 158 10.90 -6.79 -19.61
CA ASN A 158 12.36 -6.72 -19.79
C ASN A 158 13.12 -5.98 -18.67
N PRO A 159 12.86 -6.22 -17.38
CA PRO A 159 13.69 -5.69 -16.32
C PRO A 159 15.04 -6.44 -16.24
N LEU A 160 16.11 -5.73 -15.85
CA LEU A 160 17.41 -6.33 -15.52
C LEU A 160 17.34 -7.17 -14.24
N LEU A 161 16.52 -6.73 -13.28
CA LEU A 161 16.30 -7.42 -12.02
C LEU A 161 14.82 -7.28 -11.63
N THR A 162 14.25 -8.40 -11.18
CA THR A 162 12.90 -8.44 -10.58
C THR A 162 12.98 -9.08 -9.21
N TYR A 163 12.62 -8.33 -8.19
CA TYR A 163 12.50 -8.81 -6.81
C TYR A 163 11.08 -8.56 -6.32
N ILE A 164 10.22 -9.56 -6.53
CA ILE A 164 8.82 -9.54 -6.11
C ILE A 164 8.61 -10.62 -5.08
N GLU A 165 8.18 -10.22 -3.86
CA GLU A 165 7.99 -11.09 -2.70
C GLU A 165 6.61 -10.85 -2.06
N PRO A 166 5.54 -11.52 -2.52
CA PRO A 166 4.18 -11.30 -2.01
C PRO A 166 3.96 -11.68 -0.53
N TYR A 167 4.95 -12.27 0.10
CA TYR A 167 4.92 -12.61 1.53
C TYR A 167 5.64 -11.56 2.40
N ALA A 168 6.30 -10.58 1.81
CA ALA A 168 6.82 -9.44 2.55
C ALA A 168 5.67 -8.52 2.96
N SER A 169 5.82 -7.82 4.06
CA SER A 169 4.80 -6.90 4.55
C SER A 169 4.68 -5.65 3.69
N SER A 170 5.82 -5.18 3.15
CA SER A 170 5.96 -3.92 2.44
C SER A 170 7.21 -3.91 1.55
N SER A 171 7.27 -3.01 0.60
CA SER A 171 8.46 -2.74 -0.21
C SER A 171 9.58 -2.11 0.62
N SER A 172 9.25 -1.30 1.62
CA SER A 172 10.20 -0.75 2.60
C SER A 172 10.89 -1.86 3.41
N GLU A 173 10.17 -2.93 3.81
CA GLU A 173 10.76 -4.12 4.44
C GLU A 173 11.80 -4.76 3.53
N LEU A 174 11.45 -5.00 2.25
CA LEU A 174 12.37 -5.62 1.29
C LEU A 174 13.65 -4.80 1.12
N ILE A 175 13.51 -3.49 0.97
CA ILE A 175 14.66 -2.61 0.74
C ILE A 175 15.50 -2.45 2.00
N ALA A 176 14.91 -2.38 3.20
CA ALA A 176 15.64 -2.37 4.47
C ALA A 176 16.55 -3.60 4.59
N GLU A 177 16.02 -4.77 4.23
CA GLU A 177 16.81 -6.00 4.21
C GLU A 177 17.94 -5.96 3.17
N LEU A 178 17.70 -5.41 1.95
CA LEU A 178 18.75 -5.26 0.95
C LEU A 178 19.87 -4.33 1.43
N ILE A 179 19.53 -3.25 2.13
CA ILE A 179 20.51 -2.32 2.72
C ILE A 179 21.35 -3.01 3.81
N GLU A 180 20.74 -3.82 4.66
CA GLU A 180 21.43 -4.55 5.74
C GLU A 180 22.58 -5.42 5.22
N TYR A 181 22.45 -5.97 4.00
CA TYR A 181 23.53 -6.77 3.38
C TYR A 181 24.66 -5.96 2.76
N GLN A 182 24.53 -4.63 2.70
CA GLN A 182 25.63 -3.77 2.22
C GLN A 182 26.54 -3.39 3.40
N THR A 183 27.79 -3.88 3.35
CA THR A 183 28.75 -3.77 4.46
C THR A 183 29.58 -2.49 4.44
N LYS A 184 29.16 -1.44 3.74
CA LYS A 184 29.93 -0.18 3.61
C LYS A 184 29.75 0.74 4.82
N ILE A 185 30.66 1.72 4.92
CA ILE A 185 30.81 2.65 6.05
C ILE A 185 29.63 3.62 6.18
N GLU A 186 28.99 3.97 5.07
CA GLU A 186 27.80 4.83 5.08
C GLU A 186 26.60 4.09 5.65
N LYS A 187 25.96 4.74 6.62
CA LYS A 187 24.81 4.20 7.33
C LYS A 187 23.55 4.90 6.85
N ILE A 188 22.44 4.21 7.01
CA ILE A 188 21.11 4.80 6.85
C ILE A 188 20.93 5.96 7.85
N THR A 189 20.41 7.10 7.39
CA THR A 189 20.14 8.23 8.29
C THR A 189 18.93 7.95 9.18
N PRO A 190 18.84 8.53 10.40
CA PRO A 190 17.67 8.35 11.25
C PRO A 190 16.35 8.77 10.58
N LEU A 191 16.38 9.81 9.73
CA LEU A 191 15.22 10.23 8.97
C LEU A 191 14.80 9.19 7.93
N ALA A 192 15.72 8.72 7.10
CA ALA A 192 15.46 7.68 6.10
C ALA A 192 14.93 6.40 6.77
N ALA A 193 15.57 5.97 7.86
CA ALA A 193 15.11 4.83 8.65
C ALA A 193 13.69 5.04 9.22
N THR A 194 13.35 6.26 9.65
CA THR A 194 12.02 6.62 10.17
C THR A 194 10.97 6.54 9.06
N ILE A 195 11.27 7.07 7.86
CA ILE A 195 10.35 7.06 6.74
C ILE A 195 10.11 5.61 6.27
N MET A 196 11.16 4.80 6.14
CA MET A 196 11.02 3.37 5.79
C MET A 196 10.22 2.60 6.85
N LEU A 197 10.44 2.87 8.14
CA LEU A 197 9.63 2.27 9.21
C LEU A 197 8.16 2.66 9.08
N GLY A 198 7.87 3.91 8.64
CA GLY A 198 6.52 4.38 8.37
C GLY A 198 5.80 3.55 7.32
N GLY A 199 6.47 3.19 6.22
CA GLY A 199 5.94 2.30 5.20
C GLY A 199 5.56 0.93 5.79
N ILE A 200 6.47 0.30 6.55
CA ILE A 200 6.17 -0.98 7.23
C ILE A 200 4.97 -0.84 8.17
N VAL A 201 4.89 0.23 8.97
CA VAL A 201 3.82 0.45 9.95
C VAL A 201 2.46 0.59 9.27
N VAL A 202 2.38 1.29 8.14
CA VAL A 202 1.12 1.50 7.41
C VAL A 202 0.64 0.19 6.79
N ASP A 203 1.49 -0.50 6.05
CA ASP A 203 1.14 -1.73 5.34
C ASP A 203 0.80 -2.90 6.25
N THR A 204 1.37 -2.90 7.45
CA THR A 204 1.08 -3.90 8.46
C THR A 204 -0.05 -3.52 9.41
N GLN A 205 -0.65 -2.34 9.26
CA GLN A 205 -1.59 -1.79 10.24
C GLN A 205 -1.04 -1.91 11.68
N ASN A 206 0.12 -1.28 11.91
CA ASN A 206 0.85 -1.38 13.18
C ASN A 206 1.21 -2.83 13.58
N PHE A 207 1.76 -3.60 12.67
CA PHE A 207 2.17 -5.01 12.86
C PHE A 207 1.00 -5.96 13.18
N SER A 208 -0.23 -5.60 12.83
CA SER A 208 -1.41 -6.42 13.07
C SER A 208 -1.69 -7.41 11.94
N ILE A 209 -1.34 -7.07 10.71
CA ILE A 209 -1.57 -7.92 9.51
C ILE A 209 -0.29 -8.06 8.69
N ARG A 210 -0.20 -9.12 7.86
CA ARG A 210 0.92 -9.39 6.94
C ARG A 210 2.29 -9.32 7.59
N THR A 211 2.40 -9.54 8.90
CA THR A 211 3.62 -9.38 9.68
C THR A 211 4.27 -10.74 9.89
N GLY A 212 5.46 -10.94 9.30
CA GLY A 212 6.30 -12.10 9.50
C GLY A 212 7.48 -11.81 10.44
N SER A 213 8.29 -12.83 10.74
CA SER A 213 9.51 -12.65 11.54
C SER A 213 10.47 -11.64 10.89
N ARG A 214 10.56 -11.64 9.58
CA ARG A 214 11.44 -10.74 8.82
C ARG A 214 10.97 -9.29 8.82
N THR A 215 9.67 -9.05 8.98
CA THR A 215 9.13 -7.71 9.20
C THR A 215 9.67 -7.11 10.50
N PHE A 216 9.69 -7.93 11.58
CA PHE A 216 10.29 -7.52 12.84
C PHE A 216 11.82 -7.36 12.75
N ASP A 217 12.53 -8.22 12.00
CA ASP A 217 13.95 -8.07 11.74
C ASP A 217 14.24 -6.73 11.05
N ALA A 218 13.51 -6.40 9.97
CA ALA A 218 13.64 -5.13 9.26
C ALA A 218 13.32 -3.93 10.16
N ALA A 219 12.23 -3.99 10.94
CA ALA A 219 11.87 -2.93 11.89
C ALA A 219 12.95 -2.75 12.98
N ALA A 220 13.53 -3.84 13.50
CA ALA A 220 14.63 -3.80 14.47
C ALA A 220 15.89 -3.19 13.85
N TYR A 221 16.23 -3.55 12.60
CA TYR A 221 17.33 -2.97 11.85
C TYR A 221 17.13 -1.45 11.67
N LEU A 222 15.98 -1.01 11.20
CA LEU A 222 15.65 0.41 11.06
C LEU A 222 15.71 1.14 12.41
N ARG A 223 15.18 0.53 13.47
CA ARG A 223 15.23 1.11 14.82
C ARG A 223 16.65 1.25 15.34
N SER A 224 17.54 0.29 15.10
CA SER A 224 18.95 0.35 15.48
C SER A 224 19.72 1.45 14.72
N ASN A 225 19.22 1.87 13.55
CA ASN A 225 19.72 2.98 12.75
C ASN A 225 19.01 4.31 13.07
N GLY A 226 18.27 4.39 14.17
CA GLY A 226 17.72 5.64 14.68
C GLY A 226 16.29 5.96 14.21
N ALA A 227 15.58 5.00 13.58
CA ALA A 227 14.16 5.19 13.26
C ALA A 227 13.35 5.58 14.50
N ASP A 228 12.48 6.59 14.39
CA ASP A 228 11.67 7.11 15.47
C ASP A 228 10.17 6.75 15.25
N PRO A 229 9.64 5.73 15.96
CA PRO A 229 8.22 5.37 15.87
C PRO A 229 7.27 6.49 16.32
N THR A 230 7.74 7.40 17.19
CA THR A 230 6.93 8.54 17.64
C THR A 230 6.74 9.56 16.50
N LYS A 231 7.77 9.78 15.70
CA LYS A 231 7.66 10.60 14.48
C LYS A 231 6.71 9.95 13.47
N VAL A 232 6.84 8.65 13.20
CA VAL A 232 5.90 7.92 12.34
C VAL A 232 4.46 8.15 12.81
N LYS A 233 4.19 7.93 14.10
CA LYS A 233 2.86 8.18 14.68
C LYS A 233 2.41 9.64 14.52
N THR A 234 3.34 10.60 14.59
CA THR A 234 3.01 12.03 14.45
C THR A 234 2.65 12.36 13.00
N ILE A 235 3.37 11.83 12.02
CA ILE A 235 3.06 12.01 10.58
C ILE A 235 1.68 11.42 10.26
N LEU A 236 1.36 10.27 10.84
CA LEU A 236 0.08 9.56 10.61
C LEU A 236 -1.10 10.16 11.39
N LYS A 237 -0.90 11.19 12.22
CA LYS A 237 -2.04 11.88 12.87
C LYS A 237 -2.92 12.52 11.81
N GLU A 238 -4.21 12.32 11.99
CA GLU A 238 -5.23 12.95 11.17
C GLU A 238 -5.79 14.21 11.83
N PRO A 239 -6.41 15.12 11.05
CA PRO A 239 -7.19 16.21 11.59
C PRO A 239 -8.35 15.70 12.45
N ILE A 240 -8.64 16.40 13.55
CA ILE A 240 -9.76 16.05 14.44
C ILE A 240 -11.10 16.03 13.69
N GLU A 241 -11.25 16.85 12.67
CA GLU A 241 -12.44 16.90 11.83
C GLU A 241 -12.69 15.58 11.11
N ASN A 242 -11.66 14.95 10.53
CA ASN A 242 -11.76 13.66 9.86
C ASN A 242 -12.18 12.56 10.86
N PHE A 243 -11.60 12.59 12.06
CA PHE A 243 -11.99 11.67 13.13
C PHE A 243 -13.46 11.89 13.54
N MET A 244 -13.89 13.14 13.75
CA MET A 244 -15.27 13.46 14.14
C MET A 244 -16.28 13.08 13.06
N ASN A 245 -15.96 13.25 11.79
CA ASN A 245 -16.81 12.80 10.68
C ASN A 245 -17.01 11.27 10.69
N ARG A 246 -15.94 10.49 10.97
CA ARG A 246 -16.08 9.03 11.12
C ARG A 246 -16.91 8.65 12.35
N VAL A 247 -16.72 9.33 13.46
CA VAL A 247 -17.56 9.12 14.67
C VAL A 247 -19.03 9.39 14.36
N GLU A 248 -19.34 10.44 13.58
CA GLU A 248 -20.71 10.76 13.17
C GLU A 248 -21.33 9.65 12.31
N ILE A 249 -20.55 9.06 11.37
CA ILE A 249 -20.99 7.91 10.58
C ILE A 249 -21.29 6.73 11.49
N ILE A 250 -20.40 6.44 12.43
CA ILE A 250 -20.47 5.26 13.30
C ILE A 250 -21.58 5.38 14.33
N ASN A 251 -21.89 6.58 14.84
CA ASN A 251 -22.94 6.80 15.83
C ASN A 251 -24.33 6.32 15.35
N ASN A 252 -24.57 6.27 14.06
CA ASN A 252 -25.82 5.78 13.47
C ASN A 252 -25.69 4.33 12.99
N SER A 253 -24.89 3.51 13.67
CA SER A 253 -24.73 2.11 13.33
C SER A 253 -25.89 1.26 13.83
N ILE A 254 -26.33 0.34 12.98
CA ILE A 254 -27.35 -0.65 13.27
C ILE A 254 -26.71 -2.02 13.21
N GLN A 255 -26.83 -2.79 14.27
CA GLN A 255 -26.38 -4.19 14.29
C GLN A 255 -27.46 -5.05 13.62
N LYS A 256 -27.13 -5.64 12.45
CA LYS A 256 -28.06 -6.53 11.70
C LYS A 256 -28.08 -7.93 12.34
N THR A 257 -26.91 -8.46 12.66
CA THR A 257 -26.74 -9.70 13.44
C THR A 257 -25.69 -9.44 14.53
N PRO A 258 -25.46 -10.36 15.47
CA PRO A 258 -24.40 -10.18 16.47
C PRO A 258 -23.02 -9.89 15.87
N GLU A 259 -22.76 -10.37 14.64
CA GLU A 259 -21.48 -10.28 13.95
C GLU A 259 -21.44 -9.22 12.85
N ILE A 260 -22.61 -8.66 12.42
CA ILE A 260 -22.72 -7.76 11.27
C ILE A 260 -23.26 -6.40 11.71
N VAL A 261 -22.54 -5.34 11.36
CA VAL A 261 -22.92 -3.95 11.64
C VAL A 261 -22.93 -3.09 10.38
N ILE A 262 -23.95 -2.24 10.27
CA ILE A 262 -24.11 -1.28 9.17
C ILE A 262 -24.13 0.13 9.76
N ALA A 263 -23.17 0.96 9.39
CA ALA A 263 -23.15 2.39 9.72
C ALA A 263 -23.83 3.18 8.62
N LYS A 264 -24.81 3.99 8.99
CA LYS A 264 -25.54 4.89 8.10
C LYS A 264 -25.08 6.31 8.36
N ALA A 265 -24.37 6.90 7.41
CA ALA A 265 -23.95 8.32 7.51
C ALA A 265 -25.14 9.26 7.48
N PRO A 266 -25.08 10.43 8.12
CA PRO A 266 -26.06 11.49 7.97
C PRO A 266 -26.29 11.89 6.51
N SER A 267 -27.55 12.15 6.14
CA SER A 267 -27.96 12.46 4.77
C SER A 267 -27.66 13.89 4.33
N GLU A 268 -27.36 14.76 5.28
CA GLU A 268 -27.10 16.20 5.04
C GLU A 268 -25.67 16.49 4.55
N LYS A 269 -24.79 15.49 4.60
CA LYS A 269 -23.36 15.62 4.26
C LYS A 269 -22.96 14.62 3.17
N THR A 270 -21.85 14.96 2.50
CA THR A 270 -21.17 14.06 1.58
C THR A 270 -19.84 13.60 2.17
N TYR A 271 -19.45 12.40 1.84
CA TYR A 271 -18.25 11.74 2.36
C TYR A 271 -17.39 11.21 1.22
N THR A 272 -16.11 10.96 1.48
CA THR A 272 -15.26 10.29 0.49
C THR A 272 -15.35 8.77 0.64
N ASN A 273 -15.05 8.02 -0.43
CA ASN A 273 -14.92 6.55 -0.36
C ASN A 273 -13.92 6.12 0.73
N VAL A 274 -12.82 6.87 0.89
CA VAL A 274 -11.81 6.61 1.91
C VAL A 274 -12.39 6.73 3.32
N MET A 275 -13.21 7.76 3.58
CA MET A 275 -13.83 7.96 4.88
C MET A 275 -14.84 6.85 5.23
N LEU A 276 -15.65 6.42 4.25
CA LEU A 276 -16.55 5.28 4.44
C LEU A 276 -15.76 4.00 4.71
N ALA A 277 -14.68 3.75 3.95
CA ALA A 277 -13.80 2.61 4.15
C ALA A 277 -13.19 2.60 5.57
N GLN A 278 -12.62 3.71 6.01
CA GLN A 278 -12.05 3.87 7.35
C GLN A 278 -13.08 3.72 8.46
N SER A 279 -14.34 4.14 8.21
CA SER A 279 -15.44 3.93 9.18
C SER A 279 -15.80 2.46 9.30
N ALA A 280 -15.83 1.72 8.18
CA ALA A 280 -16.04 0.28 8.21
C ALA A 280 -14.87 -0.45 8.90
N ASP A 281 -13.61 -0.07 8.62
CA ASP A 281 -12.43 -0.63 9.30
C ASP A 281 -12.50 -0.41 10.81
N LEU A 282 -12.92 0.78 11.27
CA LEU A 282 -13.04 1.08 12.70
C LEU A 282 -14.11 0.22 13.39
N LEU A 283 -15.24 -0.05 12.71
CA LEU A 283 -16.28 -0.94 13.23
C LEU A 283 -15.80 -2.39 13.42
N LEU A 284 -14.89 -2.88 12.58
CA LEU A 284 -14.28 -4.21 12.74
C LEU A 284 -13.38 -4.33 13.98
N THR A 285 -12.97 -3.21 14.60
CA THR A 285 -12.21 -3.25 15.85
C THR A 285 -13.09 -3.57 17.07
N LEU A 286 -14.41 -3.55 16.91
CA LEU A 286 -15.35 -3.81 17.99
C LEU A 286 -15.47 -5.31 18.26
N LYS A 287 -15.53 -5.67 19.54
CA LYS A 287 -15.64 -7.07 19.96
C LYS A 287 -16.92 -7.71 19.41
N GLY A 288 -16.77 -8.85 18.73
CA GLY A 288 -17.86 -9.64 18.18
C GLY A 288 -18.28 -9.24 16.78
N ILE A 289 -17.76 -8.12 16.23
CA ILE A 289 -18.05 -7.73 14.85
C ILE A 289 -17.05 -8.44 13.92
N GLU A 290 -17.58 -9.19 12.95
CA GLU A 290 -16.81 -9.91 11.94
C GLU A 290 -16.99 -9.31 10.54
N CYS A 291 -18.07 -8.53 10.35
CA CYS A 291 -18.36 -7.86 9.10
C CYS A 291 -18.98 -6.48 9.35
N SER A 292 -18.55 -5.49 8.60
CA SER A 292 -19.00 -4.09 8.73
C SER A 292 -19.23 -3.44 7.39
N PHE A 293 -20.24 -2.59 7.34
CA PHE A 293 -20.59 -1.79 6.17
C PHE A 293 -20.74 -0.33 6.59
N ALA A 294 -20.25 0.60 5.76
CA ALA A 294 -20.49 2.03 5.93
C ALA A 294 -21.12 2.58 4.66
N VAL A 295 -22.26 3.26 4.84
CA VAL A 295 -23.11 3.77 3.75
C VAL A 295 -23.22 5.30 3.88
N GLY A 296 -22.98 6.04 2.80
CA GLY A 296 -23.08 7.50 2.82
C GLY A 296 -23.08 8.14 1.44
N TYR A 297 -23.55 9.37 1.34
CA TYR A 297 -23.51 10.12 0.09
C TYR A 297 -22.07 10.47 -0.29
N LEU A 298 -21.68 10.17 -1.52
CA LEU A 298 -20.44 10.64 -2.14
C LEU A 298 -20.63 12.00 -2.81
N ASP A 299 -21.81 12.19 -3.37
CA ASP A 299 -22.32 13.46 -3.92
C ASP A 299 -23.86 13.45 -3.91
N LYS A 300 -24.48 14.46 -4.54
CA LYS A 300 -25.96 14.64 -4.53
C LYS A 300 -26.74 13.49 -5.17
N ASN A 301 -26.12 12.65 -6.00
CA ASN A 301 -26.78 11.61 -6.79
C ASN A 301 -26.22 10.22 -6.57
N ARG A 302 -25.11 10.08 -5.80
CA ARG A 302 -24.43 8.80 -5.59
C ARG A 302 -24.27 8.49 -4.11
N VAL A 303 -24.67 7.26 -3.76
CA VAL A 303 -24.43 6.66 -2.44
C VAL A 303 -23.29 5.66 -2.56
N GLY A 304 -22.24 5.81 -1.74
CA GLY A 304 -21.16 4.84 -1.61
C GLY A 304 -21.42 3.86 -0.49
N ILE A 305 -21.01 2.62 -0.68
CA ILE A 305 -20.98 1.58 0.35
C ILE A 305 -19.58 0.99 0.39
N SER A 306 -18.95 1.02 1.56
CA SER A 306 -17.71 0.30 1.82
C SER A 306 -17.97 -0.88 2.75
N ALA A 307 -17.45 -2.04 2.39
CA ALA A 307 -17.61 -3.30 3.11
C ALA A 307 -16.27 -3.85 3.58
N ARG A 308 -16.24 -4.38 4.80
CA ARG A 308 -15.07 -5.02 5.41
C ARG A 308 -15.46 -6.32 6.11
N SER A 309 -14.55 -7.30 6.10
CA SER A 309 -14.74 -8.59 6.77
C SER A 309 -13.43 -9.13 7.30
N LEU A 310 -13.49 -9.85 8.41
CA LEU A 310 -12.36 -10.63 8.93
C LEU A 310 -12.14 -11.97 8.19
N GLY A 311 -12.94 -12.23 7.13
CA GLY A 311 -12.80 -13.37 6.22
C GLY A 311 -13.85 -14.47 6.40
N ASN A 312 -14.74 -14.37 7.39
CA ASN A 312 -15.82 -15.34 7.60
C ASN A 312 -17.00 -15.12 6.64
N MET A 313 -17.19 -13.88 6.20
CA MET A 313 -18.17 -13.50 5.16
C MET A 313 -17.43 -12.94 3.94
N ASN A 314 -17.82 -13.40 2.75
CA ASN A 314 -17.29 -12.84 1.50
C ASN A 314 -18.06 -11.58 1.11
N VAL A 315 -17.52 -10.40 1.51
CA VAL A 315 -18.16 -9.11 1.20
C VAL A 315 -18.06 -8.73 -0.27
N GLN A 316 -17.20 -9.37 -1.06
CA GLN A 316 -17.16 -9.18 -2.51
C GLN A 316 -18.51 -9.59 -3.15
N LEU A 317 -19.05 -10.74 -2.78
CA LEU A 317 -20.32 -11.23 -3.30
C LEU A 317 -21.46 -10.26 -3.00
N VAL A 318 -21.50 -9.71 -1.78
CA VAL A 318 -22.51 -8.70 -1.40
C VAL A 318 -22.41 -7.45 -2.27
N MET A 319 -21.18 -6.97 -2.51
CA MET A 319 -20.98 -5.77 -3.33
C MET A 319 -21.23 -6.02 -4.82
N GLU A 320 -20.92 -7.22 -5.34
CA GLU A 320 -21.22 -7.60 -6.73
C GLU A 320 -22.72 -7.62 -7.02
N GLU A 321 -23.57 -8.05 -6.07
CA GLU A 321 -25.03 -7.96 -6.20
C GLU A 321 -25.55 -6.52 -6.29
N LEU A 322 -24.78 -5.57 -5.75
CA LEU A 322 -25.10 -4.15 -5.81
C LEU A 322 -24.37 -3.42 -6.95
N GLY A 323 -23.78 -4.18 -7.89
CA GLY A 323 -23.05 -3.63 -9.04
C GLY A 323 -21.65 -3.11 -8.74
N GLY A 324 -21.10 -3.47 -7.60
CA GLY A 324 -19.74 -3.13 -7.18
C GLY A 324 -18.78 -4.29 -7.34
N GLY A 325 -17.73 -4.33 -6.47
CA GLY A 325 -16.74 -5.40 -6.48
C GLY A 325 -15.68 -5.20 -5.42
N GLY A 326 -14.64 -6.04 -5.47
CA GLY A 326 -13.54 -6.00 -4.52
C GLY A 326 -12.89 -7.36 -4.32
N HIS A 327 -12.56 -7.66 -3.07
CA HIS A 327 -12.00 -8.92 -2.62
C HIS A 327 -12.81 -9.47 -1.44
N LEU A 328 -12.53 -10.71 -1.06
CA LEU A 328 -13.21 -11.43 0.02
C LEU A 328 -13.39 -10.59 1.31
N ALA A 329 -12.37 -9.84 1.72
CA ALA A 329 -12.36 -9.07 2.96
C ALA A 329 -12.64 -7.58 2.79
N ASN A 330 -12.48 -7.03 1.58
CA ASN A 330 -12.58 -5.59 1.29
C ASN A 330 -13.29 -5.41 -0.05
N ALA A 331 -14.46 -4.78 -0.03
CA ALA A 331 -15.23 -4.53 -1.24
C ALA A 331 -15.98 -3.20 -1.14
N ALA A 332 -16.44 -2.67 -2.26
CA ALA A 332 -17.19 -1.42 -2.30
C ALA A 332 -18.14 -1.37 -3.51
N THR A 333 -19.16 -0.53 -3.41
CA THR A 333 -20.03 -0.19 -4.52
C THR A 333 -20.45 1.28 -4.48
N GLN A 334 -20.96 1.76 -5.60
CA GLN A 334 -21.59 3.08 -5.71
C GLN A 334 -22.92 2.92 -6.43
N ILE A 335 -23.98 3.42 -5.83
CA ILE A 335 -25.33 3.31 -6.37
C ILE A 335 -25.83 4.72 -6.73
N GLU A 336 -26.26 4.89 -7.97
CA GLU A 336 -26.77 6.17 -8.47
C GLU A 336 -28.29 6.25 -8.32
N GLY A 337 -28.80 7.48 -8.13
CA GLY A 337 -30.23 7.78 -8.16
C GLY A 337 -31.05 7.21 -7.01
N VAL A 338 -30.42 6.88 -5.89
CA VAL A 338 -31.09 6.37 -4.69
C VAL A 338 -30.75 7.22 -3.47
N ASP A 339 -31.63 7.23 -2.47
CA ASP A 339 -31.31 7.74 -1.15
C ASP A 339 -30.59 6.70 -0.27
N ILE A 340 -30.04 7.16 0.84
CA ILE A 340 -29.29 6.30 1.77
C ILE A 340 -30.17 5.16 2.33
N ASP A 341 -31.45 5.42 2.61
CA ASP A 341 -32.36 4.42 3.16
C ASP A 341 -32.65 3.29 2.16
N THR A 342 -32.86 3.64 0.90
CA THR A 342 -33.00 2.68 -0.19
C THR A 342 -31.71 1.89 -0.40
N ALA A 343 -30.55 2.53 -0.33
CA ALA A 343 -29.25 1.86 -0.44
C ALA A 343 -29.04 0.86 0.72
N VAL A 344 -29.39 1.24 1.95
CA VAL A 344 -29.33 0.36 3.13
C VAL A 344 -30.31 -0.81 3.01
N SER A 345 -31.53 -0.59 2.47
CA SER A 345 -32.47 -1.68 2.23
C SER A 345 -31.91 -2.69 1.23
N ARG A 346 -31.40 -2.23 0.08
CA ARG A 346 -30.77 -3.10 -0.92
C ARG A 346 -29.54 -3.84 -0.35
N LEU A 347 -28.75 -3.18 0.48
CA LEU A 347 -27.62 -3.80 1.17
C LEU A 347 -28.09 -4.93 2.10
N ASN A 348 -29.17 -4.70 2.85
CA ASN A 348 -29.75 -5.73 3.73
C ASN A 348 -30.18 -6.95 2.96
N ASP A 349 -30.87 -6.76 1.81
CA ASP A 349 -31.33 -7.86 0.95
C ASP A 349 -30.16 -8.65 0.37
N ALA A 350 -29.10 -7.97 -0.09
CA ALA A 350 -27.89 -8.61 -0.59
C ALA A 350 -27.13 -9.39 0.51
N ILE A 351 -27.05 -8.85 1.73
CA ILE A 351 -26.47 -9.57 2.87
C ILE A 351 -27.25 -10.85 3.16
N ASP A 352 -28.58 -10.77 3.23
CA ASP A 352 -29.44 -11.92 3.51
C ASP A 352 -29.31 -13.00 2.43
N HIS A 353 -29.23 -12.61 1.17
CA HIS A 353 -29.01 -13.55 0.06
C HIS A 353 -27.67 -14.28 0.16
N VAL A 354 -26.59 -13.57 0.47
CA VAL A 354 -25.25 -14.18 0.63
C VAL A 354 -25.17 -15.07 1.88
N LEU A 355 -25.91 -14.76 2.96
CA LEU A 355 -25.95 -15.59 4.16
C LEU A 355 -26.75 -16.91 3.95
N LEU A 356 -27.63 -16.97 2.95
CA LEU A 356 -28.41 -18.16 2.61
C LEU A 356 -27.71 -19.12 1.65
N GLN A 357 -26.58 -18.69 1.06
CA GLN A 357 -25.72 -19.51 0.18
C GLN A 357 -24.67 -20.29 0.97
#